data_d7b9dba3404f616b2ba9747a2a386a9b
#
_entry.id   d7b9dba3404f616b2ba9747a2a386a9b
#
_cell.length_a   1.000
_cell.length_b   1.000
_cell.length_c   1.000
_cell.angle_alpha   90.00
_cell.angle_beta   90.00
_cell.angle_gamma   90.00
#
_symmetry.space_group_name_H-M   'P 1'
#
loop_
_entity.id
_entity.type
_entity.pdbx_description
1 polymer ?
#
loop_
_entity_poly.entity_id
_entity_poly.type
_entity_poly.pdbx_seq_one_letter_code
_entity_poly.pdbx_strand_id
1 'polypeptide(L)'
;VHENRLFSPSPRVLICVPCGSTQVERRAIRESAQGAGAREVFLIEEPMAAAIGANMPVDEARGSMVLDIGGGTSEVAVLSLNGIVYSASVRIGGDKFDEAIMAYVRRNYGTLIGEATAERIKKEIGSAFPLNEVLEIEVNGRNLSQGVPRSFKLSSNEILEALQEPL
;
A
#
# COMPACT_ATOMS: atom_id res chain seq x y z
N VAL A 1 -7.69 -3.21 22.51
CA VAL A 1 -8.53 -2.32 23.31
C VAL A 1 -8.99 -3.10 24.52
N HIS A 2 -8.51 -2.76 25.71
CA HIS A 2 -8.85 -3.42 26.98
C HIS A 2 -9.87 -2.54 27.71
N GLU A 3 -11.14 -2.80 27.48
CA GLU A 3 -12.20 -2.26 28.33
C GLU A 3 -12.24 -3.04 29.66
N ASN A 4 -12.31 -2.31 30.77
CA ASN A 4 -12.48 -2.81 32.14
C ASN A 4 -11.25 -3.40 32.87
N ARG A 5 -10.08 -2.75 32.83
CA ARG A 5 -9.05 -2.96 33.83
C ARG A 5 -8.92 -1.75 34.77
N LEU A 6 -8.93 -2.00 36.08
CA LEU A 6 -8.65 -1.00 37.13
C LEU A 6 -7.25 -0.36 37.00
N PHE A 7 -6.36 -0.99 36.23
CA PHE A 7 -5.04 -0.48 35.84
C PHE A 7 -4.85 -0.76 34.33
N SER A 8 -4.92 0.28 33.52
CA SER A 8 -4.50 0.20 32.10
C SER A 8 -2.99 0.29 32.04
N PRO A 9 -2.27 -0.71 31.51
CA PRO A 9 -0.85 -0.60 31.28
C PRO A 9 -0.60 0.52 30.28
N SER A 10 0.39 1.38 30.55
CA SER A 10 0.84 2.41 29.62
C SER A 10 1.97 1.83 28.77
N PRO A 11 1.72 1.37 27.54
CA PRO A 11 2.68 0.62 26.73
C PRO A 11 3.77 1.52 26.16
N ARG A 12 4.91 0.92 25.84
CA ARG A 12 5.86 1.46 24.87
C ARG A 12 5.36 1.10 23.47
N VAL A 13 5.36 2.04 22.56
CA VAL A 13 4.83 1.86 21.21
C VAL A 13 5.90 2.20 20.18
N LEU A 14 6.08 1.34 19.20
CA LEU A 14 6.88 1.58 18.01
C LEU A 14 5.93 1.75 16.82
N ILE A 15 6.09 2.83 16.06
CA ILE A 15 5.23 3.17 14.92
C ILE A 15 6.10 3.34 13.67
N CYS A 16 5.74 2.66 12.60
CA CYS A 16 6.35 2.88 11.28
C CYS A 16 5.85 4.19 10.68
N VAL A 17 6.74 4.92 10.03
CA VAL A 17 6.43 6.17 9.35
C VAL A 17 7.13 6.21 7.99
N PRO A 18 6.50 6.77 6.95
CA PRO A 18 7.14 6.97 5.66
C PRO A 18 8.42 7.81 5.77
N CYS A 19 9.43 7.50 4.96
CA CYS A 19 10.67 8.29 4.89
C CYS A 19 10.40 9.77 4.58
N GLY A 20 9.40 10.04 3.72
CA GLY A 20 8.99 11.38 3.34
C GLY A 20 8.17 12.13 4.40
N SER A 21 7.93 11.55 5.59
CA SER A 21 7.16 12.20 6.65
C SER A 21 7.85 13.47 7.15
N THR A 22 7.09 14.56 7.19
CA THR A 22 7.54 15.84 7.75
C THR A 22 7.68 15.77 9.26
N GLN A 23 8.45 16.68 9.84
CA GLN A 23 8.58 16.78 11.31
C GLN A 23 7.23 17.06 11.99
N VAL A 24 6.33 17.78 11.33
CA VAL A 24 4.98 18.05 11.83
C VAL A 24 4.15 16.77 11.90
N GLU A 25 4.16 15.97 10.84
CA GLU A 25 3.48 14.66 10.80
C GLU A 25 4.05 13.71 11.85
N ARG A 26 5.37 13.58 11.95
CA ARG A 26 6.04 12.75 12.96
C ARG A 26 5.67 13.18 14.40
N ARG A 27 5.57 14.48 14.64
CA ARG A 27 5.14 15.03 15.92
C ARG A 27 3.67 14.70 16.20
N ALA A 28 2.78 14.90 15.24
CA ALA A 28 1.36 14.60 15.36
C ALA A 28 1.10 13.11 15.66
N ILE A 29 1.81 12.21 14.98
CA ILE A 29 1.75 10.76 15.23
C ILE A 29 2.16 10.45 16.68
N ARG A 30 3.27 11.04 17.13
CA ARG A 30 3.77 10.83 18.50
C ARG A 30 2.78 11.35 19.57
N GLU A 31 2.26 12.55 19.38
CA GLU A 31 1.29 13.17 20.29
C GLU A 31 -0.03 12.39 20.31
N SER A 32 -0.50 11.89 19.14
CA SER A 32 -1.70 11.06 19.06
C SER A 32 -1.55 9.73 19.83
N ALA A 33 -0.41 9.07 19.70
CA ALA A 33 -0.14 7.82 20.40
C ALA A 33 -0.01 8.05 21.92
N GLN A 34 0.63 9.15 22.34
CA GLN A 34 0.70 9.55 23.75
C GLN A 34 -0.69 9.88 24.31
N GLY A 35 -1.51 10.62 23.55
CA GLY A 35 -2.90 10.92 23.91
C GLY A 35 -3.78 9.67 24.04
N ALA A 36 -3.46 8.61 23.29
CA ALA A 36 -4.11 7.29 23.40
C ALA A 36 -3.58 6.45 24.60
N GLY A 37 -2.62 6.97 25.38
CA GLY A 37 -2.11 6.34 26.61
C GLY A 37 -0.74 5.66 26.49
N ALA A 38 -0.03 5.84 25.37
CA ALA A 38 1.34 5.34 25.25
C ALA A 38 2.30 6.08 26.22
N ARG A 39 3.12 5.31 26.95
CA ARG A 39 4.15 5.87 27.87
C ARG A 39 5.33 6.43 27.10
N GLU A 40 5.78 5.71 26.09
CA GLU A 40 6.89 6.07 25.22
C GLU A 40 6.52 5.73 23.78
N VAL A 41 6.88 6.60 22.83
CA VAL A 41 6.60 6.41 21.41
C VAL A 41 7.91 6.53 20.64
N PHE A 42 8.24 5.47 19.93
CA PHE A 42 9.37 5.40 19.01
C PHE A 42 8.86 5.40 17.58
N LEU A 43 9.56 6.07 16.69
CA LEU A 43 9.26 6.08 15.26
C LEU A 43 10.41 5.39 14.52
N ILE A 44 10.07 4.56 13.55
CA ILE A 44 10.99 3.90 12.64
C ILE A 44 10.50 4.13 11.20
N GLU A 45 11.40 4.37 10.27
CA GLU A 45 11.08 4.47 8.85
C GLU A 45 10.63 3.12 8.29
N GLU A 46 9.57 3.14 7.47
CA GLU A 46 8.97 1.93 6.87
C GLU A 46 10.00 1.03 6.17
N PRO A 47 10.91 1.54 5.30
CA PRO A 47 11.90 0.68 4.65
C PRO A 47 12.91 0.06 5.63
N MET A 48 13.25 0.75 6.73
CA MET A 48 14.13 0.18 7.77
C MET A 48 13.42 -0.96 8.49
N ALA A 49 12.15 -0.79 8.84
CA ALA A 49 11.35 -1.83 9.47
C ALA A 49 11.18 -3.04 8.54
N ALA A 50 10.93 -2.80 7.25
CA ALA A 50 10.83 -3.85 6.22
C ALA A 50 12.16 -4.63 6.09
N ALA A 51 13.29 -3.92 6.04
CA ALA A 51 14.62 -4.56 5.96
C ALA A 51 14.91 -5.44 7.18
N ILE A 52 14.61 -4.97 8.38
CA ILE A 52 14.76 -5.74 9.63
C ILE A 52 13.85 -6.97 9.59
N GLY A 53 12.59 -6.80 9.18
CA GLY A 53 11.63 -7.90 9.06
C GLY A 53 12.04 -8.95 8.04
N ALA A 54 12.73 -8.55 6.97
CA ALA A 54 13.30 -9.45 5.96
C ALA A 54 14.68 -10.03 6.34
N ASN A 55 15.17 -9.79 7.56
CA ASN A 55 16.49 -10.17 8.05
C ASN A 55 17.65 -9.71 7.12
N MET A 56 17.52 -8.53 6.54
CA MET A 56 18.60 -7.93 5.75
C MET A 56 19.72 -7.44 6.66
N PRO A 57 20.98 -7.51 6.22
CA PRO A 57 22.15 -7.10 7.02
C PRO A 57 22.27 -5.56 7.03
N VAL A 58 21.38 -4.89 7.77
CA VAL A 58 21.32 -3.42 7.83
C VAL A 58 22.41 -2.81 8.69
N ASP A 59 23.03 -3.58 9.58
CA ASP A 59 24.12 -3.20 10.49
C ASP A 59 25.52 -3.28 9.85
N GLU A 60 25.64 -3.94 8.71
CA GLU A 60 26.91 -4.09 8.01
C GLU A 60 27.29 -2.83 7.20
N ALA A 61 28.60 -2.66 6.94
CA ALA A 61 29.15 -1.58 6.10
C ALA A 61 29.01 -1.91 4.60
N ARG A 62 27.81 -2.31 4.20
CA ARG A 62 27.44 -2.55 2.79
C ARG A 62 26.04 -1.97 2.52
N GLY A 63 25.77 -1.58 1.27
CA GLY A 63 24.45 -1.09 0.88
C GLY A 63 23.47 -2.25 0.73
N SER A 64 22.34 -2.16 1.43
CA SER A 64 21.15 -3.00 1.22
C SER A 64 20.03 -2.13 0.69
N MET A 65 19.35 -2.53 -0.39
CA MET A 65 18.26 -1.76 -0.97
C MET A 65 16.92 -2.42 -0.70
N VAL A 66 15.96 -1.64 -0.29
CA VAL A 66 14.56 -2.04 -0.10
C VAL A 66 13.68 -1.21 -1.03
N LEU A 67 12.74 -1.87 -1.68
CA LEU A 67 11.59 -1.27 -2.34
C LEU A 67 10.34 -1.73 -1.58
N ASP A 68 9.67 -0.78 -0.93
CA ASP A 68 8.43 -1.01 -0.18
C ASP A 68 7.26 -0.38 -0.94
N ILE A 69 6.28 -1.21 -1.33
CA ILE A 69 5.10 -0.79 -2.06
C ILE A 69 3.88 -1.04 -1.17
N GLY A 70 3.41 0.01 -0.51
CA GLY A 70 2.22 -0.01 0.32
C GLY A 70 0.93 0.26 -0.45
N GLY A 71 -0.16 0.52 0.28
CA GLY A 71 -1.42 0.96 -0.30
C GLY A 71 -1.35 2.36 -0.91
N GLY A 72 -0.85 3.33 -0.14
CA GLY A 72 -0.82 4.74 -0.52
C GLY A 72 0.51 5.26 -1.04
N THR A 73 1.62 4.59 -0.73
CA THR A 73 2.99 5.03 -1.05
C THR A 73 3.85 3.90 -1.58
N SER A 74 4.83 4.25 -2.41
CA SER A 74 5.96 3.38 -2.74
C SER A 74 7.25 4.07 -2.35
N GLU A 75 8.11 3.37 -1.62
CA GLU A 75 9.35 3.89 -1.07
C GLU A 75 10.54 3.03 -1.48
N VAL A 76 11.62 3.66 -1.89
CA VAL A 76 12.92 3.01 -2.08
C VAL A 76 13.91 3.57 -1.08
N ALA A 77 14.67 2.71 -0.43
CA ALA A 77 15.74 3.13 0.46
C ALA A 77 16.99 2.26 0.30
N VAL A 78 18.14 2.89 0.43
CA VAL A 78 19.45 2.23 0.58
C VAL A 78 19.87 2.37 2.04
N LEU A 79 20.16 1.22 2.67
CA LEU A 79 20.44 1.09 4.09
C LEU A 79 21.88 0.63 4.27
N SER A 80 22.59 1.17 5.26
CA SER A 80 23.92 0.73 5.69
C SER A 80 24.21 1.22 7.11
N LEU A 81 24.90 0.41 7.92
CA LEU A 81 25.32 0.77 9.28
C LEU A 81 24.16 1.29 10.14
N ASN A 82 23.02 0.60 10.09
CA ASN A 82 21.77 0.97 10.78
C ASN A 82 21.18 2.35 10.40
N GLY A 83 21.59 2.89 9.26
CA GLY A 83 21.11 4.17 8.77
C GLY A 83 20.53 4.10 7.36
N ILE A 84 19.71 5.09 7.00
CA ILE A 84 19.25 5.30 5.65
C ILE A 84 20.24 6.23 4.96
N VAL A 85 20.93 5.72 3.94
CA VAL A 85 21.92 6.45 3.15
C VAL A 85 21.24 7.27 2.05
N TYR A 86 20.19 6.70 1.46
CA TYR A 86 19.37 7.33 0.43
C TYR A 86 17.94 6.83 0.54
N SER A 87 16.98 7.69 0.30
CA SER A 87 15.57 7.31 0.17
C SER A 87 14.84 8.20 -0.81
N ALA A 88 13.84 7.63 -1.47
CA ALA A 88 12.86 8.36 -2.26
C ALA A 88 11.48 7.75 -2.00
N SER A 89 10.44 8.58 -2.02
CA SER A 89 9.05 8.19 -1.78
C SER A 89 8.15 8.84 -2.81
N VAL A 90 7.19 8.08 -3.32
CA VAL A 90 6.12 8.57 -4.19
C VAL A 90 4.77 8.19 -3.60
N ARG A 91 3.76 9.05 -3.78
CA ARG A 91 2.39 8.82 -3.32
C ARG A 91 1.58 8.01 -4.35
N ILE A 92 2.16 6.89 -4.76
CA ILE A 92 1.55 5.90 -5.65
C ILE A 92 1.76 4.55 -4.98
N GLY A 93 0.70 3.76 -4.88
CA GLY A 93 0.71 2.43 -4.28
C GLY A 93 -0.51 1.64 -4.74
N GLY A 94 -0.82 0.55 -4.04
CA GLY A 94 -1.89 -0.37 -4.39
C GLY A 94 -3.26 0.27 -4.60
N ASP A 95 -3.57 1.32 -3.83
CA ASP A 95 -4.86 2.03 -3.90
C ASP A 95 -5.01 2.78 -5.24
N LYS A 96 -3.90 3.35 -5.75
CA LYS A 96 -3.92 4.02 -7.06
C LYS A 96 -4.14 3.04 -8.20
N PHE A 97 -3.61 1.84 -8.10
CA PHE A 97 -3.86 0.77 -9.06
C PHE A 97 -5.33 0.33 -9.02
N ASP A 98 -5.93 0.23 -7.83
CA ASP A 98 -7.35 -0.11 -7.68
C ASP A 98 -8.24 1.00 -8.25
N GLU A 99 -7.93 2.27 -7.98
CA GLU A 99 -8.62 3.43 -8.55
C GLU A 99 -8.56 3.40 -10.10
N ALA A 100 -7.40 3.10 -10.68
CA ALA A 100 -7.22 3.02 -12.13
C ALA A 100 -8.06 1.89 -12.75
N ILE A 101 -8.11 0.72 -12.12
CA ILE A 101 -8.95 -0.41 -12.54
C ILE A 101 -10.44 -0.03 -12.47
N MET A 102 -10.88 0.57 -11.36
CA MET A 102 -12.27 1.02 -11.21
C MET A 102 -12.64 2.06 -12.29
N ALA A 103 -11.75 3.00 -12.57
CA ALA A 103 -11.96 4.00 -13.62
C ALA A 103 -12.03 3.39 -15.01
N TYR A 104 -11.16 2.42 -15.32
CA TYR A 104 -11.17 1.67 -16.57
C TYR A 104 -12.49 0.92 -16.78
N VAL A 105 -12.92 0.17 -15.78
CA VAL A 105 -14.18 -0.61 -15.83
C VAL A 105 -15.37 0.33 -15.98
N ARG A 106 -15.38 1.45 -15.26
CA ARG A 106 -16.44 2.45 -15.40
C ARG A 106 -16.52 3.04 -16.81
N ARG A 107 -15.37 3.37 -17.39
CA ARG A 107 -15.28 4.00 -18.74
C ARG A 107 -15.62 3.02 -19.86
N ASN A 108 -15.08 1.81 -19.81
CA ASN A 108 -15.16 0.87 -20.94
C ASN A 108 -16.39 -0.05 -20.85
N TYR A 109 -16.86 -0.35 -19.65
CA TYR A 109 -17.98 -1.29 -19.42
C TYR A 109 -19.25 -0.61 -18.89
N GLY A 110 -19.21 0.69 -18.57
CA GLY A 110 -20.34 1.39 -17.97
C GLY A 110 -20.80 0.75 -16.66
N THR A 111 -19.88 0.17 -15.91
CA THR A 111 -20.17 -0.64 -14.73
C THR A 111 -19.35 -0.13 -13.55
N LEU A 112 -19.98 -0.07 -12.36
CA LEU A 112 -19.28 0.22 -11.10
C LEU A 112 -18.89 -1.08 -10.43
N ILE A 113 -17.64 -1.14 -9.98
CA ILE A 113 -17.10 -2.17 -9.08
C ILE A 113 -16.58 -1.50 -7.81
N GLY A 114 -16.52 -2.24 -6.71
CA GLY A 114 -15.94 -1.75 -5.45
C GLY A 114 -14.43 -2.02 -5.35
N GLU A 115 -13.78 -1.37 -4.39
CA GLU A 115 -12.34 -1.50 -4.11
C GLU A 115 -11.90 -2.96 -3.94
N ALA A 116 -12.62 -3.76 -3.13
CA ALA A 116 -12.30 -5.18 -2.94
C ALA A 116 -12.33 -5.98 -4.25
N THR A 117 -13.20 -5.61 -5.20
CA THR A 117 -13.25 -6.25 -6.52
C THR A 117 -12.08 -5.80 -7.38
N ALA A 118 -11.72 -4.51 -7.34
CA ALA A 118 -10.56 -3.99 -8.05
C ALA A 118 -9.26 -4.62 -7.54
N GLU A 119 -9.10 -4.71 -6.22
CA GLU A 119 -7.95 -5.38 -5.61
C GLU A 119 -7.85 -6.86 -6.00
N ARG A 120 -8.98 -7.58 -6.07
CA ARG A 120 -9.02 -8.97 -6.55
C ARG A 120 -8.56 -9.06 -8.00
N ILE A 121 -9.07 -8.20 -8.89
CA ILE A 121 -8.68 -8.14 -10.30
C ILE A 121 -7.18 -7.89 -10.42
N LYS A 122 -6.66 -6.89 -9.70
CA LYS A 122 -5.23 -6.56 -9.65
C LYS A 122 -4.37 -7.77 -9.25
N LYS A 123 -4.77 -8.51 -8.22
CA LYS A 123 -4.02 -9.66 -7.72
C LYS A 123 -4.08 -10.89 -8.63
N GLU A 124 -5.22 -11.13 -9.29
CA GLU A 124 -5.42 -12.33 -10.09
C GLU A 124 -4.90 -12.18 -11.52
N ILE A 125 -5.07 -11.02 -12.17
CA ILE A 125 -4.73 -10.81 -13.58
C ILE A 125 -3.93 -9.53 -13.86
N GLY A 126 -3.55 -8.76 -12.82
CA GLY A 126 -2.73 -7.56 -12.97
C GLY A 126 -1.29 -7.90 -13.38
N SER A 127 -0.72 -7.10 -14.26
CA SER A 127 0.66 -7.22 -14.70
C SER A 127 1.21 -5.86 -15.12
N ALA A 128 2.51 -5.63 -14.91
CA ALA A 128 3.24 -4.46 -15.40
C ALA A 128 3.76 -4.64 -16.84
N PHE A 129 3.76 -5.88 -17.36
CA PHE A 129 4.20 -6.23 -18.70
C PHE A 129 3.22 -7.21 -19.35
N PRO A 130 3.19 -7.28 -20.70
CA PRO A 130 2.40 -8.29 -21.40
C PRO A 130 2.75 -9.70 -20.92
N LEU A 131 1.74 -10.48 -20.58
CA LEU A 131 1.91 -11.87 -20.20
C LEU A 131 2.03 -12.76 -21.46
N ASN A 132 2.72 -13.91 -21.33
CA ASN A 132 2.81 -14.90 -22.41
C ASN A 132 1.44 -15.50 -22.77
N GLU A 133 0.56 -15.61 -21.77
CA GLU A 133 -0.82 -16.08 -21.94
C GLU A 133 -1.77 -15.02 -21.38
N VAL A 134 -2.86 -14.75 -22.09
CA VAL A 134 -3.88 -13.83 -21.65
C VAL A 134 -4.73 -14.51 -20.58
N LEU A 135 -4.73 -13.94 -19.38
CA LEU A 135 -5.60 -14.37 -18.29
C LEU A 135 -6.95 -13.68 -18.39
N GLU A 136 -8.02 -14.37 -18.04
CA GLU A 136 -9.37 -13.80 -17.96
C GLU A 136 -9.96 -14.01 -16.57
N ILE A 137 -10.75 -13.03 -16.13
CA ILE A 137 -11.50 -13.08 -14.88
C ILE A 137 -12.95 -12.66 -15.13
N GLU A 138 -13.90 -13.36 -14.50
CA GLU A 138 -15.29 -12.92 -14.46
C GLU A 138 -15.52 -11.97 -13.28
N VAL A 139 -16.15 -10.84 -13.58
CA VAL A 139 -16.37 -9.74 -12.65
C VAL A 139 -17.85 -9.38 -12.61
N ASN A 140 -18.33 -9.16 -11.39
CA ASN A 140 -19.68 -8.68 -11.12
C ASN A 140 -19.63 -7.21 -10.67
N GLY A 141 -20.47 -6.39 -11.26
CA GLY A 141 -20.60 -4.98 -10.91
C GLY A 141 -22.02 -4.48 -11.13
N ARG A 142 -22.23 -3.19 -10.86
CA ARG A 142 -23.52 -2.52 -11.07
C ARG A 142 -23.51 -1.74 -12.37
N ASN A 143 -24.38 -2.09 -13.29
CA ASN A 143 -24.58 -1.34 -14.54
C ASN A 143 -25.05 0.09 -14.25
N LEU A 144 -24.34 1.08 -14.79
CA LEU A 144 -24.63 2.50 -14.51
C LEU A 144 -25.93 3.00 -15.13
N SER A 145 -26.30 2.49 -16.31
CA SER A 145 -27.50 2.94 -17.03
C SER A 145 -28.78 2.30 -16.50
N GLN A 146 -28.70 1.04 -16.06
CA GLN A 146 -29.87 0.26 -15.64
C GLN A 146 -29.97 0.07 -14.13
N GLY A 147 -28.88 0.29 -13.39
CA GLY A 147 -28.81 0.14 -11.94
C GLY A 147 -28.85 -1.31 -11.44
N VAL A 148 -28.84 -2.30 -12.35
CA VAL A 148 -28.92 -3.73 -12.03
C VAL A 148 -27.52 -4.38 -11.99
N PRO A 149 -27.36 -5.52 -11.31
CA PRO A 149 -26.14 -6.31 -11.40
C PRO A 149 -25.85 -6.75 -12.83
N ARG A 150 -24.57 -6.75 -13.21
CA ARG A 150 -24.06 -7.21 -14.50
C ARG A 150 -22.77 -7.98 -14.30
N SER A 151 -22.65 -9.13 -14.95
CA SER A 151 -21.40 -9.88 -15.08
C SER A 151 -20.74 -9.60 -16.43
N PHE A 152 -19.42 -9.55 -16.44
CA PHE A 152 -18.61 -9.37 -17.65
C PHE A 152 -17.22 -9.97 -17.44
N LYS A 153 -16.50 -10.23 -18.51
CA LYS A 153 -15.13 -10.72 -18.46
C LYS A 153 -14.15 -9.57 -18.67
N LEU A 154 -13.02 -9.64 -17.97
CA LEU A 154 -11.86 -8.77 -18.13
C LEU A 154 -10.64 -9.64 -18.43
N SER A 155 -9.77 -9.13 -19.29
CA SER A 155 -8.50 -9.76 -19.64
C SER A 155 -7.30 -9.04 -18.98
N SER A 156 -6.19 -9.77 -18.82
CA SER A 156 -4.94 -9.20 -18.32
C SER A 156 -4.39 -8.07 -19.20
N ASN A 157 -4.66 -8.09 -20.52
CA ASN A 157 -4.27 -7.01 -21.41
C ASN A 157 -5.02 -5.71 -21.13
N GLU A 158 -6.31 -5.78 -20.82
CA GLU A 158 -7.13 -4.62 -20.43
C GLU A 158 -6.68 -4.04 -19.10
N ILE A 159 -6.29 -4.91 -18.15
CA ILE A 159 -5.77 -4.45 -16.87
C ILE A 159 -4.38 -3.85 -17.02
N LEU A 160 -3.52 -4.40 -17.86
CA LEU A 160 -2.25 -3.79 -18.21
C LEU A 160 -2.45 -2.37 -18.80
N GLU A 161 -3.42 -2.18 -19.69
CA GLU A 161 -3.78 -0.85 -20.22
C GLU A 161 -4.25 0.08 -19.09
N ALA A 162 -5.09 -0.39 -18.18
CA ALA A 162 -5.59 0.39 -17.07
C ALA A 162 -4.46 0.85 -16.12
N LEU A 163 -3.42 0.05 -15.96
CA LEU A 163 -2.32 0.30 -15.03
C LEU A 163 -1.16 1.10 -15.63
N GLN A 164 -1.18 1.45 -16.91
CA GLN A 164 -0.09 2.17 -17.59
C GLN A 164 0.21 3.54 -16.95
N GLU A 165 -0.81 4.26 -16.47
CA GLU A 165 -0.64 5.59 -15.89
C GLU A 165 -0.01 5.54 -14.50
N PRO A 166 -0.47 4.67 -13.55
CA PRO A 166 0.11 4.62 -12.21
C PRO A 166 1.41 3.81 -12.11
N LEU A 167 1.79 3.00 -13.12
CA LEU A 167 3.06 2.28 -13.17
C LEU A 167 4.20 3.18 -13.64
#